data_0317787f190a4504ca040b5b5f26fb67
#
_entry.id   0317787f190a4504ca040b5b5f26fb67
#
_cell.length_a   1.000
_cell.length_b   1.000
_cell.length_c   1.000
_cell.angle_alpha   90.00
_cell.angle_beta   90.00
_cell.angle_gamma   90.00
#
_symmetry.space_group_name_H-M   'P 1'
#
loop_
_entity.id
_entity.type
_entity.pdbx_description
1 polymer ?
#
loop_
_entity_poly.entity_id
_entity_poly.type
_entity_poly.pdbx_seq_one_letter_code
_entity_poly.pdbx_strand_id
1 'polypeptide(L)'
;MTKFNTMKQTIKTMMIVFYFFVPLFGQGGENYKAFNRLLRQTDIESFYTINELRTLFEDPLLQVSQEVLSRFKTKPEKNKTYKEYRNIFLKEERIEKGVSFYFEHKELLKKIMKDFEIDPLIIVAIIGIETNYGTRFAEHSVFVSLYTQAVKIPQRRAWATKEMFEFLVYCKEEGIDPFSTEGSYAGAFGFGQFIPSSFNRLSVDYNKNGKKEPYGWEDVLGSVAHYLKENGYPPNHYNFSFRSKPWHAIRTYNRSDHYANTVIEFRNELAKQVFLSM
;
A
#
# COMPACT_ATOMS: atom_id res chain seq x y z
N MET A 1 -3.19 -61.16 -41.63
CA MET A 1 -3.00 -60.65 -40.27
C MET A 1 -2.79 -59.15 -40.34
N THR A 2 -3.88 -58.39 -40.26
CA THR A 2 -3.92 -56.95 -40.47
C THR A 2 -4.14 -56.26 -39.10
N LYS A 3 -3.19 -55.45 -38.68
CA LYS A 3 -3.28 -54.65 -37.46
C LYS A 3 -4.11 -53.39 -37.73
N PHE A 4 -5.23 -53.26 -37.06
CA PHE A 4 -6.02 -52.02 -37.03
C PHE A 4 -5.41 -51.07 -36.00
N ASN A 5 -4.94 -49.90 -36.50
CA ASN A 5 -4.56 -48.76 -35.69
C ASN A 5 -5.81 -47.91 -35.42
N THR A 6 -6.29 -47.90 -34.19
CA THR A 6 -7.32 -47.00 -33.73
C THR A 6 -6.72 -45.71 -33.25
N MET A 7 -6.82 -44.67 -34.07
CA MET A 7 -6.46 -43.30 -33.75
C MET A 7 -7.57 -42.69 -32.90
N LYS A 8 -7.32 -42.49 -31.61
CA LYS A 8 -8.23 -41.76 -30.73
C LYS A 8 -8.08 -40.25 -31.02
N GLN A 9 -9.01 -39.69 -31.77
CA GLN A 9 -9.20 -38.26 -31.86
C GLN A 9 -9.81 -37.75 -30.56
N THR A 10 -9.01 -37.02 -29.80
CA THR A 10 -9.50 -36.26 -28.64
C THR A 10 -10.15 -34.95 -29.13
N ILE A 11 -11.46 -34.94 -29.19
CA ILE A 11 -12.25 -33.73 -29.48
C ILE A 11 -12.14 -32.85 -28.22
N LYS A 12 -11.36 -31.80 -28.28
CA LYS A 12 -11.42 -30.68 -27.32
C LYS A 12 -12.73 -29.92 -27.57
N THR A 13 -13.73 -30.21 -26.77
CA THR A 13 -14.95 -29.40 -26.73
C THR A 13 -14.59 -28.04 -26.17
N MET A 14 -14.39 -27.08 -27.07
CA MET A 14 -14.24 -25.68 -26.72
C MET A 14 -15.63 -25.19 -26.29
N MET A 15 -15.88 -25.13 -24.97
CA MET A 15 -17.08 -24.58 -24.41
C MET A 15 -17.05 -23.07 -24.66
N ILE A 16 -17.67 -22.63 -25.76
CA ILE A 16 -17.94 -21.19 -26.00
C ILE A 16 -19.07 -20.83 -25.06
N VAL A 17 -18.73 -20.28 -23.89
CA VAL A 17 -19.72 -19.67 -23.01
C VAL A 17 -20.16 -18.37 -23.67
N PHE A 18 -21.31 -18.40 -24.33
CA PHE A 18 -21.99 -17.18 -24.75
C PHE A 18 -22.49 -16.44 -23.52
N TYR A 19 -21.68 -15.46 -23.05
CA TYR A 19 -22.17 -14.49 -22.08
C TYR A 19 -23.25 -13.64 -22.76
N PHE A 20 -24.50 -13.85 -22.37
CA PHE A 20 -25.56 -12.89 -22.65
C PHE A 20 -25.23 -11.61 -21.89
N PHE A 21 -24.58 -10.72 -22.59
CA PHE A 21 -24.23 -9.39 -22.10
C PHE A 21 -25.50 -8.55 -22.12
N VAL A 22 -26.22 -8.48 -21.00
CA VAL A 22 -27.19 -7.40 -20.80
C VAL A 22 -26.39 -6.19 -20.42
N PRO A 23 -26.28 -5.13 -21.25
CA PRO A 23 -25.52 -3.95 -20.90
C PRO A 23 -26.31 -3.12 -19.89
N LEU A 24 -26.06 -3.34 -18.60
CA LEU A 24 -26.52 -2.44 -17.53
C LEU A 24 -25.66 -1.18 -17.46
N PHE A 25 -24.40 -1.25 -17.89
CA PHE A 25 -23.60 -0.06 -18.16
C PHE A 25 -23.97 0.53 -19.53
N GLY A 26 -24.19 1.83 -19.61
CA GLY A 26 -24.17 2.48 -20.92
C GLY A 26 -22.85 2.13 -21.62
N GLN A 27 -22.93 1.43 -22.77
CA GLN A 27 -21.74 1.00 -23.52
C GLN A 27 -20.86 2.22 -23.82
N GLY A 28 -19.75 2.40 -23.08
CA GLY A 28 -18.85 3.53 -23.24
C GLY A 28 -18.56 4.35 -21.99
N GLY A 29 -19.30 4.16 -20.90
CA GLY A 29 -19.06 4.83 -19.62
C GLY A 29 -17.68 4.50 -19.00
N GLU A 30 -17.18 5.36 -18.12
CA GLU A 30 -15.85 5.20 -17.48
C GLU A 30 -15.81 3.94 -16.63
N ASN A 31 -16.88 3.66 -15.88
CA ASN A 31 -17.01 2.47 -15.04
C ASN A 31 -16.92 1.19 -15.90
N TYR A 32 -17.62 1.14 -17.03
CA TYR A 32 -17.54 0.02 -17.96
C TYR A 32 -16.13 -0.21 -18.50
N LYS A 33 -15.42 0.88 -18.87
CA LYS A 33 -14.04 0.78 -19.37
C LYS A 33 -13.07 0.33 -18.27
N ALA A 34 -13.25 0.79 -17.04
CA ALA A 34 -12.44 0.38 -15.90
C ALA A 34 -12.69 -1.08 -15.51
N PHE A 35 -13.95 -1.49 -15.42
CA PHE A 35 -14.39 -2.86 -15.19
C PHE A 35 -13.77 -3.83 -16.22
N ASN A 36 -13.95 -3.57 -17.51
CA ASN A 36 -13.39 -4.43 -18.56
C ASN A 36 -11.86 -4.46 -18.56
N ARG A 37 -11.19 -3.37 -18.14
CA ARG A 37 -9.74 -3.35 -18.01
C ARG A 37 -9.30 -4.23 -16.86
N LEU A 38 -9.99 -4.17 -15.72
CA LEU A 38 -9.72 -5.01 -14.56
C LEU A 38 -9.82 -6.50 -14.96
N LEU A 39 -10.92 -6.90 -15.61
CA LEU A 39 -11.10 -8.28 -16.08
C LEU A 39 -10.02 -8.75 -17.07
N ARG A 40 -9.57 -7.86 -17.97
CA ARG A 40 -8.59 -8.24 -19.01
C ARG A 40 -7.15 -8.24 -18.53
N GLN A 41 -6.82 -7.48 -17.51
CA GLN A 41 -5.44 -7.23 -17.08
C GLN A 41 -5.07 -7.93 -15.78
N THR A 42 -6.05 -8.58 -15.13
CA THR A 42 -5.86 -9.25 -13.84
C THR A 42 -6.67 -10.54 -13.80
N ASP A 43 -6.41 -11.37 -12.82
CA ASP A 43 -7.16 -12.60 -12.52
C ASP A 43 -8.24 -12.38 -11.45
N ILE A 44 -8.86 -11.21 -11.43
CA ILE A 44 -9.87 -10.82 -10.43
C ILE A 44 -11.03 -11.81 -10.34
N GLU A 45 -11.35 -12.51 -11.44
CA GLU A 45 -12.41 -13.54 -11.49
C GLU A 45 -12.07 -14.78 -10.63
N SER A 46 -10.81 -14.93 -10.18
CA SER A 46 -10.43 -15.95 -9.20
C SER A 46 -10.90 -15.61 -7.78
N PHE A 47 -11.23 -14.34 -7.51
CA PHE A 47 -11.62 -13.84 -6.19
C PHE A 47 -13.07 -13.36 -6.15
N TYR A 48 -13.57 -12.79 -7.24
CA TYR A 48 -14.90 -12.18 -7.34
C TYR A 48 -15.69 -12.80 -8.49
N THR A 49 -16.98 -13.03 -8.27
CA THR A 49 -17.90 -13.29 -9.37
C THR A 49 -18.14 -12.02 -10.19
N ILE A 50 -18.51 -12.19 -11.45
CA ILE A 50 -18.86 -11.06 -12.35
C ILE A 50 -19.99 -10.20 -11.76
N ASN A 51 -20.94 -10.80 -11.04
CA ASN A 51 -22.05 -10.07 -10.43
C ASN A 51 -21.59 -9.21 -9.24
N GLU A 52 -20.69 -9.71 -8.38
CA GLU A 52 -20.10 -8.92 -7.31
C GLU A 52 -19.32 -7.72 -7.85
N LEU A 53 -18.46 -7.95 -8.84
CA LEU A 53 -17.72 -6.87 -9.50
C LEU A 53 -18.66 -5.85 -10.15
N ARG A 54 -19.72 -6.32 -10.80
CA ARG A 54 -20.71 -5.43 -11.40
C ARG A 54 -21.36 -4.55 -10.35
N THR A 55 -21.79 -5.11 -9.23
CA THR A 55 -22.35 -4.37 -8.10
C THR A 55 -21.39 -3.27 -7.63
N LEU A 56 -20.09 -3.56 -7.46
CA LEU A 56 -19.09 -2.58 -7.07
C LEU A 56 -18.92 -1.46 -8.11
N PHE A 57 -18.91 -1.79 -9.40
CA PHE A 57 -18.68 -0.81 -10.48
C PHE A 57 -19.94 -0.03 -10.87
N GLU A 58 -21.13 -0.48 -10.46
CA GLU A 58 -22.41 0.22 -10.61
C GLU A 58 -22.76 1.04 -9.36
N ASP A 59 -22.04 0.86 -8.27
CA ASP A 59 -22.30 1.58 -7.02
C ASP A 59 -22.17 3.09 -7.22
N PRO A 60 -23.18 3.89 -6.79
CA PRO A 60 -23.13 5.35 -6.87
C PRO A 60 -21.94 6.00 -6.16
N LEU A 61 -21.32 5.32 -5.19
CA LEU A 61 -20.11 5.79 -4.49
C LEU A 61 -18.87 5.72 -5.38
N LEU A 62 -18.85 4.87 -6.43
CA LEU A 62 -17.71 4.78 -7.33
C LEU A 62 -17.74 5.88 -8.40
N GLN A 63 -17.37 7.06 -7.99
CA GLN A 63 -17.28 8.24 -8.86
C GLN A 63 -15.87 8.80 -8.91
N VAL A 64 -15.56 9.52 -9.99
CA VAL A 64 -14.29 10.23 -10.13
C VAL A 64 -14.20 11.35 -9.09
N SER A 65 -13.21 11.27 -8.20
CA SER A 65 -12.94 12.31 -7.20
C SER A 65 -12.17 13.47 -7.81
N GLN A 66 -12.78 14.65 -7.82
CA GLN A 66 -12.11 15.90 -8.25
C GLN A 66 -10.98 16.31 -7.30
N GLU A 67 -11.13 15.99 -6.02
CA GLU A 67 -10.11 16.25 -5.02
C GLU A 67 -8.84 15.43 -5.28
N VAL A 68 -8.99 14.12 -5.51
CA VAL A 68 -7.87 13.25 -5.92
C VAL A 68 -7.17 13.81 -7.17
N LEU A 69 -7.93 14.23 -8.19
CA LEU A 69 -7.34 14.82 -9.41
C LEU A 69 -6.58 16.12 -9.13
N SER A 70 -7.10 16.97 -8.24
CA SER A 70 -6.44 18.23 -7.88
C SER A 70 -5.10 17.99 -7.19
N ARG A 71 -5.01 17.00 -6.30
CA ARG A 71 -3.76 16.61 -5.63
C ARG A 71 -2.68 16.17 -6.63
N PHE A 72 -3.06 15.42 -7.67
CA PHE A 72 -2.11 15.04 -8.72
C PHE A 72 -1.66 16.19 -9.61
N LYS A 73 -2.49 17.21 -9.81
CA LYS A 73 -2.12 18.41 -10.59
C LYS A 73 -1.16 19.31 -9.82
N THR A 74 -1.40 19.54 -8.55
CA THR A 74 -0.63 20.49 -7.74
C THR A 74 0.72 19.97 -7.29
N LYS A 75 0.87 18.64 -7.09
CA LYS A 75 2.11 17.96 -6.65
C LYS A 75 2.93 18.79 -5.64
N PRO A 76 2.35 19.19 -4.51
CA PRO A 76 2.92 20.23 -3.64
C PRO A 76 4.31 19.87 -3.07
N GLU A 77 4.69 18.60 -3.12
CA GLU A 77 5.96 18.13 -2.56
C GLU A 77 7.13 18.13 -3.54
N LYS A 78 6.85 18.05 -4.87
CA LYS A 78 7.91 17.89 -5.89
C LYS A 78 8.80 19.12 -6.07
N ASN A 79 8.33 20.31 -5.73
CA ASN A 79 9.03 21.58 -5.95
C ASN A 79 9.71 22.12 -4.68
N LYS A 80 9.70 21.35 -3.58
CA LYS A 80 10.29 21.79 -2.32
C LYS A 80 11.80 21.52 -2.28
N THR A 81 12.56 22.47 -1.76
CA THR A 81 13.95 22.19 -1.35
C THR A 81 13.96 21.17 -0.21
N TYR A 82 15.09 20.51 0.00
CA TYR A 82 15.22 19.56 1.13
C TYR A 82 14.89 20.20 2.49
N LYS A 83 15.32 21.45 2.71
CA LYS A 83 15.04 22.18 3.95
C LYS A 83 13.54 22.41 4.17
N GLU A 84 12.82 22.79 3.12
CA GLU A 84 11.37 22.97 3.19
C GLU A 84 10.63 21.66 3.41
N TYR A 85 11.06 20.58 2.73
CA TYR A 85 10.50 19.24 2.89
C TYR A 85 10.69 18.71 4.31
N ARG A 86 11.92 18.74 4.80
CA ARG A 86 12.28 18.30 6.16
C ARG A 86 11.47 19.04 7.24
N ASN A 87 11.29 20.35 7.10
CA ASN A 87 10.59 21.18 8.08
C ASN A 87 9.06 20.88 8.18
N ILE A 88 8.50 20.11 7.24
CA ILE A 88 7.13 19.61 7.37
C ILE A 88 7.05 18.54 8.47
N PHE A 89 8.11 17.74 8.63
CA PHE A 89 8.11 16.56 9.47
C PHE A 89 8.88 16.72 10.78
N LEU A 90 10.04 17.40 10.77
CA LEU A 90 10.89 17.58 11.95
C LEU A 90 10.43 18.77 12.80
N LYS A 91 9.22 18.67 13.33
CA LYS A 91 8.66 19.62 14.30
C LYS A 91 8.81 19.03 15.70
N GLU A 92 9.08 19.89 16.69
CA GLU A 92 9.25 19.49 18.08
C GLU A 92 8.10 18.64 18.60
N GLU A 93 6.85 19.08 18.40
CA GLU A 93 5.64 18.32 18.77
C GLU A 93 5.63 16.89 18.19
N ARG A 94 6.08 16.71 16.95
CA ARG A 94 6.09 15.38 16.32
C ARG A 94 7.23 14.50 16.86
N ILE A 95 8.36 15.12 17.23
CA ILE A 95 9.47 14.41 17.85
C ILE A 95 9.05 13.94 19.25
N GLU A 96 8.42 14.80 20.06
CA GLU A 96 7.87 14.45 21.37
C GLU A 96 6.85 13.31 21.31
N LYS A 97 5.92 13.38 20.35
CA LYS A 97 4.99 12.27 20.08
C LYS A 97 5.71 10.98 19.73
N GLY A 98 6.80 11.07 18.96
CA GLY A 98 7.59 9.91 18.59
C GLY A 98 8.33 9.29 19.78
N VAL A 99 8.83 10.10 20.69
CA VAL A 99 9.43 9.63 21.95
C VAL A 99 8.37 8.92 22.80
N SER A 100 7.19 9.52 22.95
CA SER A 100 6.07 8.91 23.67
C SER A 100 5.64 7.57 23.02
N PHE A 101 5.48 7.56 21.71
CA PHE A 101 5.16 6.36 20.94
C PHE A 101 6.22 5.25 21.09
N TYR A 102 7.51 5.61 21.09
CA TYR A 102 8.59 4.65 21.32
C TYR A 102 8.47 4.00 22.69
N PHE A 103 8.23 4.76 23.76
CA PHE A 103 8.11 4.21 25.10
C PHE A 103 6.83 3.39 25.29
N GLU A 104 5.71 3.81 24.70
CA GLU A 104 4.45 3.07 24.70
C GLU A 104 4.60 1.68 24.04
N HIS A 105 5.33 1.61 22.92
CA HIS A 105 5.51 0.36 22.17
C HIS A 105 6.90 -0.29 22.41
N LYS A 106 7.62 0.08 23.48
CA LYS A 106 9.02 -0.30 23.71
C LYS A 106 9.26 -1.80 23.65
N GLU A 107 8.43 -2.60 24.32
CA GLU A 107 8.63 -4.04 24.38
C GLU A 107 8.31 -4.70 23.01
N LEU A 108 7.31 -4.23 22.30
CA LEU A 108 6.99 -4.66 20.95
C LEU A 108 8.15 -4.33 19.99
N LEU A 109 8.63 -3.10 20.00
CA LEU A 109 9.76 -2.65 19.17
C LEU A 109 11.04 -3.43 19.45
N LYS A 110 11.30 -3.77 20.72
CA LYS A 110 12.42 -4.62 21.11
C LYS A 110 12.30 -6.04 20.55
N LYS A 111 11.10 -6.62 20.57
CA LYS A 111 10.84 -7.93 19.97
C LYS A 111 11.02 -7.87 18.45
N ILE A 112 10.47 -6.86 17.79
CA ILE A 112 10.62 -6.64 16.34
C ILE A 112 12.11 -6.47 15.96
N MET A 113 12.88 -5.70 16.74
CA MET A 113 14.33 -5.54 16.54
C MET A 113 15.03 -6.91 16.61
N LYS A 114 14.66 -7.78 17.55
CA LYS A 114 15.23 -9.12 17.65
C LYS A 114 14.90 -10.00 16.44
N ASP A 115 13.67 -9.92 15.93
CA ASP A 115 13.16 -10.80 14.87
C ASP A 115 13.61 -10.36 13.46
N PHE A 116 13.68 -9.04 13.24
CA PHE A 116 14.01 -8.47 11.93
C PHE A 116 15.38 -7.80 11.84
N GLU A 117 16.03 -7.53 12.97
CA GLU A 117 17.34 -6.86 13.08
C GLU A 117 17.35 -5.42 12.50
N ILE A 118 16.19 -4.74 12.56
CA ILE A 118 15.98 -3.36 12.11
C ILE A 118 16.04 -2.42 13.32
N ASP A 119 16.66 -1.24 13.14
CA ASP A 119 16.68 -0.18 14.17
C ASP A 119 15.24 0.28 14.47
N PRO A 120 14.75 0.13 15.72
CA PRO A 120 13.38 0.50 16.09
C PRO A 120 13.07 1.97 15.84
N LEU A 121 14.05 2.86 15.97
CA LEU A 121 13.84 4.29 15.76
C LEU A 121 13.65 4.65 14.28
N ILE A 122 14.15 3.83 13.35
CA ILE A 122 13.79 3.98 11.92
C ILE A 122 12.32 3.66 11.71
N ILE A 123 11.79 2.60 12.33
CA ILE A 123 10.38 2.24 12.25
C ILE A 123 9.51 3.38 12.81
N VAL A 124 9.85 3.88 14.01
CA VAL A 124 9.16 5.01 14.65
C VAL A 124 9.20 6.27 13.78
N ALA A 125 10.35 6.58 13.16
CA ALA A 125 10.49 7.72 12.27
C ALA A 125 9.62 7.60 11.01
N ILE A 126 9.55 6.41 10.39
CA ILE A 126 8.66 6.16 9.24
C ILE A 126 7.20 6.39 9.64
N ILE A 127 6.71 5.78 10.71
CA ILE A 127 5.34 5.97 11.19
C ILE A 127 5.04 7.45 11.52
N GLY A 128 6.02 8.15 12.09
CA GLY A 128 5.90 9.59 12.35
C GLY A 128 5.74 10.43 11.09
N ILE A 129 6.43 10.08 10.01
CA ILE A 129 6.34 10.77 8.71
C ILE A 129 5.04 10.41 8.01
N GLU A 130 4.71 9.12 7.92
CA GLU A 130 3.54 8.63 7.16
C GLU A 130 2.22 9.13 7.75
N THR A 131 2.01 8.94 9.04
CA THR A 131 0.69 9.15 9.65
C THR A 131 0.69 9.99 10.91
N ASN A 132 1.86 10.57 11.29
CA ASN A 132 1.99 11.24 12.58
C ASN A 132 1.46 10.36 13.74
N TYR A 133 1.95 9.11 13.76
CA TYR A 133 1.57 8.09 14.76
C TYR A 133 0.07 7.77 14.74
N GLY A 134 -0.47 7.50 13.56
CA GLY A 134 -1.87 7.12 13.35
C GLY A 134 -2.88 8.25 13.49
N THR A 135 -2.45 9.52 13.56
CA THR A 135 -3.39 10.65 13.69
C THR A 135 -3.78 11.30 12.36
N ARG A 136 -3.09 10.94 11.25
CA ARG A 136 -3.34 11.50 9.90
C ARG A 136 -3.12 10.42 8.85
N PHE A 137 -4.15 9.67 8.49
CA PHE A 137 -4.02 8.55 7.53
C PHE A 137 -5.23 8.38 6.60
N ALA A 138 -6.36 9.00 6.90
CA ALA A 138 -7.65 8.77 6.28
C ALA A 138 -8.20 10.10 5.74
N GLU A 139 -8.02 10.36 4.45
CA GLU A 139 -8.53 11.56 3.78
C GLU A 139 -9.39 11.21 2.56
N HIS A 140 -9.20 9.99 1.99
CA HIS A 140 -9.84 9.58 0.75
C HIS A 140 -10.16 8.09 0.77
N SER A 141 -11.31 7.67 0.20
CA SER A 141 -11.54 6.25 -0.07
C SER A 141 -10.45 5.71 -0.99
N VAL A 142 -9.80 4.61 -0.58
CA VAL A 142 -8.72 3.95 -1.35
C VAL A 142 -9.25 3.46 -2.69
N PHE A 143 -10.42 2.82 -2.71
CA PHE A 143 -11.01 2.30 -3.94
C PHE A 143 -11.31 3.42 -4.94
N VAL A 144 -11.97 4.50 -4.47
CA VAL A 144 -12.28 5.68 -5.30
C VAL A 144 -11.01 6.39 -5.78
N SER A 145 -9.97 6.44 -4.94
CA SER A 145 -8.68 7.04 -5.31
C SER A 145 -7.99 6.26 -6.43
N LEU A 146 -7.93 4.94 -6.34
CA LEU A 146 -7.33 4.08 -7.36
C LEU A 146 -8.17 4.06 -8.63
N TYR A 147 -9.50 3.98 -8.51
CA TYR A 147 -10.42 4.09 -9.65
C TYR A 147 -10.23 5.41 -10.39
N THR A 148 -10.22 6.55 -9.68
CA THR A 148 -10.00 7.89 -10.27
C THR A 148 -8.70 7.95 -11.07
N GLN A 149 -7.62 7.41 -10.52
CA GLN A 149 -6.33 7.34 -11.23
C GLN A 149 -6.40 6.45 -12.47
N ALA A 150 -7.06 5.29 -12.36
CA ALA A 150 -7.19 4.33 -13.47
C ALA A 150 -7.97 4.90 -14.65
N VAL A 151 -8.96 5.76 -14.42
CA VAL A 151 -9.80 6.31 -15.48
C VAL A 151 -9.31 7.67 -16.01
N LYS A 152 -8.78 8.55 -15.14
CA LYS A 152 -8.48 9.95 -15.47
C LYS A 152 -7.01 10.28 -15.65
N ILE A 153 -6.08 9.44 -15.19
CA ILE A 153 -4.63 9.72 -15.27
C ILE A 153 -3.95 8.70 -16.18
N PRO A 154 -3.80 9.00 -17.50
CA PRO A 154 -3.30 8.02 -18.49
C PRO A 154 -1.99 7.36 -18.09
N GLN A 155 -1.03 8.14 -17.54
CA GLN A 155 0.30 7.66 -17.13
C GLN A 155 0.27 6.71 -15.94
N ARG A 156 -0.82 6.73 -15.15
CA ARG A 156 -1.01 5.86 -13.98
C ARG A 156 -1.99 4.72 -14.22
N ARG A 157 -2.67 4.73 -15.36
CA ARG A 157 -3.79 3.82 -15.67
C ARG A 157 -3.48 2.36 -15.39
N ALA A 158 -2.42 1.83 -15.99
CA ALA A 158 -2.04 0.43 -15.82
C ALA A 158 -1.65 0.11 -14.37
N TRP A 159 -0.86 0.98 -13.76
CA TRP A 159 -0.46 0.85 -12.36
C TRP A 159 -1.67 0.90 -11.42
N ALA A 160 -2.54 1.89 -11.58
CA ALA A 160 -3.71 2.04 -10.72
C ALA A 160 -4.72 0.90 -10.91
N THR A 161 -4.86 0.32 -12.11
CA THR A 161 -5.67 -0.88 -12.34
C THR A 161 -5.11 -2.07 -11.57
N LYS A 162 -3.78 -2.25 -11.56
CA LYS A 162 -3.14 -3.30 -10.77
C LYS A 162 -3.32 -3.09 -9.26
N GLU A 163 -3.09 -1.87 -8.77
CA GLU A 163 -3.28 -1.58 -7.34
C GLU A 163 -4.75 -1.72 -6.91
N MET A 164 -5.70 -1.38 -7.79
CA MET A 164 -7.13 -1.59 -7.55
C MET A 164 -7.47 -3.09 -7.46
N PHE A 165 -6.87 -3.92 -8.30
CA PHE A 165 -6.96 -5.38 -8.20
C PHE A 165 -6.45 -5.87 -6.85
N GLU A 166 -5.23 -5.51 -6.49
CA GLU A 166 -4.61 -5.91 -5.21
C GLU A 166 -5.43 -5.45 -4.00
N PHE A 167 -6.02 -4.25 -4.08
CA PHE A 167 -6.89 -3.74 -3.03
C PHE A 167 -8.20 -4.53 -2.90
N LEU A 168 -8.84 -4.87 -4.03
CA LEU A 168 -10.04 -5.68 -4.02
C LEU A 168 -9.77 -7.10 -3.51
N VAL A 169 -8.62 -7.69 -3.86
CA VAL A 169 -8.20 -9.00 -3.31
C VAL A 169 -8.10 -8.92 -1.79
N TYR A 170 -7.39 -7.93 -1.25
CA TYR A 170 -7.31 -7.69 0.19
C TYR A 170 -8.71 -7.55 0.83
N CYS A 171 -9.57 -6.71 0.26
CA CYS A 171 -10.93 -6.54 0.79
C CYS A 171 -11.73 -7.84 0.80
N LYS A 172 -11.57 -8.67 -0.24
CA LYS A 172 -12.28 -9.96 -0.34
C LYS A 172 -11.78 -10.97 0.70
N GLU A 173 -10.48 -11.08 0.86
CA GLU A 173 -9.84 -12.00 1.82
C GLU A 173 -10.18 -11.64 3.26
N GLU A 174 -10.21 -10.35 3.59
CA GLU A 174 -10.51 -9.87 4.94
C GLU A 174 -12.00 -9.61 5.21
N GLY A 175 -12.87 -9.78 4.21
CA GLY A 175 -14.30 -9.53 4.33
C GLY A 175 -14.65 -8.05 4.55
N ILE A 176 -13.86 -7.14 3.96
CA ILE A 176 -13.99 -5.67 4.11
C ILE A 176 -14.76 -5.10 2.92
N ASP A 177 -15.68 -4.18 3.18
CA ASP A 177 -16.31 -3.39 2.13
C ASP A 177 -15.27 -2.46 1.47
N PRO A 178 -15.01 -2.55 0.14
CA PRO A 178 -14.05 -1.72 -0.54
C PRO A 178 -14.26 -0.20 -0.39
N PHE A 179 -15.48 0.24 -0.15
CA PHE A 179 -15.79 1.65 0.07
C PHE A 179 -15.49 2.15 1.48
N SER A 180 -15.35 1.24 2.46
CA SER A 180 -15.13 1.60 3.88
C SER A 180 -13.67 1.93 4.22
N THR A 181 -12.70 1.54 3.39
CA THR A 181 -11.29 1.76 3.68
C THR A 181 -10.83 3.13 3.21
N GLU A 182 -10.33 3.92 4.14
CA GLU A 182 -9.78 5.25 3.89
C GLU A 182 -8.24 5.24 3.87
N GLY A 183 -7.67 6.16 3.11
CA GLY A 183 -6.23 6.28 2.95
C GLY A 183 -5.84 7.57 2.24
N SER A 184 -4.71 7.56 1.52
CA SER A 184 -4.21 8.70 0.78
C SER A 184 -4.86 8.84 -0.61
N TYR A 185 -4.79 10.03 -1.18
CA TYR A 185 -5.19 10.29 -2.58
C TYR A 185 -4.43 9.42 -3.59
N ALA A 186 -3.27 8.88 -3.22
CA ALA A 186 -2.47 7.98 -4.05
C ALA A 186 -2.90 6.51 -3.94
N GLY A 187 -3.78 6.16 -2.98
CA GLY A 187 -4.28 4.81 -2.74
C GLY A 187 -3.46 4.01 -1.72
N ALA A 188 -2.58 4.66 -0.95
CA ALA A 188 -1.91 4.04 0.19
C ALA A 188 -2.83 4.05 1.41
N PHE A 189 -2.75 3.03 2.29
CA PHE A 189 -3.65 2.89 3.43
C PHE A 189 -2.97 2.30 4.67
N GLY A 190 -3.69 2.34 5.78
CA GLY A 190 -3.20 1.90 7.08
C GLY A 190 -2.18 2.86 7.71
N PHE A 191 -1.77 2.59 8.94
CA PHE A 191 -0.81 3.45 9.66
C PHE A 191 0.59 3.44 9.02
N GLY A 192 0.94 2.37 8.29
CA GLY A 192 2.18 2.28 7.53
C GLY A 192 2.12 2.88 6.13
N GLN A 193 0.95 3.32 5.65
CA GLN A 193 0.74 3.88 4.30
C GLN A 193 1.28 2.99 3.18
N PHE A 194 1.03 1.69 3.26
CA PHE A 194 1.36 0.77 2.18
C PHE A 194 0.41 0.95 0.99
N ILE A 195 0.94 0.90 -0.24
CA ILE A 195 0.11 0.65 -1.41
C ILE A 195 -0.37 -0.80 -1.41
N PRO A 196 -1.55 -1.12 -2.00
CA PRO A 196 -2.16 -2.45 -1.91
C PRO A 196 -1.22 -3.61 -2.27
N SER A 197 -0.50 -3.52 -3.38
CA SER A 197 0.44 -4.57 -3.79
C SER A 197 1.61 -4.79 -2.80
N SER A 198 2.05 -3.72 -2.14
CA SER A 198 3.06 -3.83 -1.08
C SER A 198 2.48 -4.42 0.19
N PHE A 199 1.25 -4.06 0.55
CA PHE A 199 0.55 -4.60 1.70
C PHE A 199 0.37 -6.12 1.55
N ASN A 200 -0.24 -6.59 0.46
CA ASN A 200 -0.47 -8.02 0.24
C ASN A 200 0.82 -8.85 0.32
N ARG A 201 1.91 -8.32 -0.26
CA ARG A 201 3.19 -9.02 -0.34
C ARG A 201 4.03 -8.94 0.93
N LEU A 202 4.04 -7.80 1.62
CA LEU A 202 5.04 -7.48 2.65
C LEU A 202 4.46 -7.24 4.04
N SER A 203 3.12 -7.14 4.18
CA SER A 203 2.53 -7.12 5.52
C SER A 203 2.64 -8.49 6.20
N VAL A 204 2.75 -8.47 7.50
CA VAL A 204 2.85 -9.67 8.36
C VAL A 204 1.76 -9.65 9.43
N ASP A 205 1.19 -10.79 9.70
CA ASP A 205 0.41 -11.05 10.90
C ASP A 205 1.42 -11.29 12.06
N TYR A 206 1.84 -10.19 12.69
CA TYR A 206 2.91 -10.24 13.68
C TYR A 206 2.41 -10.69 15.06
N ASN A 207 1.16 -10.38 15.40
CA ASN A 207 0.51 -10.85 16.61
C ASN A 207 -0.03 -12.29 16.51
N LYS A 208 -0.05 -12.88 15.29
CA LYS A 208 -0.48 -14.25 14.97
C LYS A 208 -1.95 -14.51 15.28
N ASN A 209 -2.80 -13.50 15.07
CA ASN A 209 -4.25 -13.62 15.24
C ASN A 209 -4.98 -14.15 13.96
N GLY A 210 -4.24 -14.42 12.89
CA GLY A 210 -4.76 -14.92 11.62
C GLY A 210 -5.16 -13.81 10.63
N LYS A 211 -4.90 -12.54 10.95
CA LYS A 211 -5.21 -11.38 10.11
C LYS A 211 -4.00 -10.49 9.93
N LYS A 212 -4.02 -9.68 8.87
CA LYS A 212 -3.03 -8.63 8.62
C LYS A 212 -3.71 -7.28 8.81
N GLU A 213 -3.51 -6.66 9.95
CA GLU A 213 -4.26 -5.48 10.38
C GLU A 213 -3.53 -4.17 10.05
N PRO A 214 -3.98 -3.41 9.03
CA PRO A 214 -3.31 -2.17 8.63
C PRO A 214 -3.41 -1.03 9.66
N TYR A 215 -4.26 -1.20 10.68
CA TYR A 215 -4.49 -0.25 11.78
C TYR A 215 -4.15 -0.86 13.16
N GLY A 216 -3.63 -2.09 13.21
CA GLY A 216 -3.12 -2.75 14.41
C GLY A 216 -1.61 -2.51 14.56
N TRP A 217 -1.17 -1.96 15.69
CA TRP A 217 0.25 -1.57 15.85
C TRP A 217 1.22 -2.73 15.77
N GLU A 218 0.85 -3.91 16.25
CA GLU A 218 1.73 -5.08 16.18
C GLU A 218 2.06 -5.43 14.72
N ASP A 219 1.04 -5.52 13.90
CA ASP A 219 1.20 -5.89 12.49
C ASP A 219 1.83 -4.76 11.68
N VAL A 220 1.44 -3.52 11.97
CA VAL A 220 2.00 -2.35 11.27
C VAL A 220 3.51 -2.22 11.52
N LEU A 221 3.94 -2.26 12.77
CA LEU A 221 5.38 -2.13 13.10
C LEU A 221 6.18 -3.33 12.61
N GLY A 222 5.63 -4.55 12.72
CA GLY A 222 6.21 -5.75 12.14
C GLY A 222 6.31 -5.68 10.62
N SER A 223 5.26 -5.19 9.95
CA SER A 223 5.24 -5.03 8.48
C SER A 223 6.22 -3.99 7.98
N VAL A 224 6.39 -2.86 8.67
CA VAL A 224 7.41 -1.86 8.33
C VAL A 224 8.82 -2.46 8.45
N ALA A 225 9.08 -3.21 9.53
CA ALA A 225 10.36 -3.89 9.70
C ALA A 225 10.61 -4.93 8.60
N HIS A 226 9.61 -5.77 8.30
CA HIS A 226 9.69 -6.76 7.24
C HIS A 226 9.91 -6.11 5.87
N TYR A 227 9.18 -5.01 5.58
CA TYR A 227 9.39 -4.24 4.34
C TYR A 227 10.84 -3.79 4.19
N LEU A 228 11.43 -3.20 5.22
CA LEU A 228 12.82 -2.73 5.19
C LEU A 228 13.80 -3.89 4.99
N LYS A 229 13.61 -5.01 5.67
CA LYS A 229 14.44 -6.22 5.54
C LYS A 229 14.39 -6.76 4.10
N GLU A 230 13.20 -6.94 3.53
CA GLU A 230 13.01 -7.43 2.17
C GLU A 230 13.55 -6.46 1.09
N ASN A 231 13.68 -5.18 1.44
CA ASN A 231 14.28 -4.18 0.57
C ASN A 231 15.78 -3.91 0.87
N GLY A 232 16.45 -4.83 1.55
CA GLY A 232 17.90 -4.87 1.69
C GLY A 232 18.47 -4.02 2.84
N TYR A 233 17.65 -3.71 3.85
CA TYR A 233 18.19 -3.16 5.10
C TYR A 233 19.07 -4.23 5.78
N PRO A 234 20.36 -3.94 6.02
CA PRO A 234 21.28 -4.94 6.56
C PRO A 234 21.05 -5.14 8.06
N PRO A 235 21.21 -6.39 8.56
CA PRO A 235 20.99 -6.70 9.96
C PRO A 235 21.97 -5.93 10.86
N ASN A 236 21.47 -5.44 12.00
CA ASN A 236 22.25 -4.76 13.06
C ASN A 236 23.16 -3.65 12.52
N HIS A 237 22.71 -2.89 11.54
CA HIS A 237 23.54 -1.89 10.86
C HIS A 237 23.10 -0.46 11.22
N TYR A 238 24.06 0.34 11.68
CA TYR A 238 23.83 1.70 12.20
C TYR A 238 24.56 2.78 11.40
N ASN A 239 25.08 2.46 10.21
CA ASN A 239 25.61 3.48 9.31
C ASN A 239 24.48 4.04 8.43
N PHE A 240 24.00 5.22 8.77
CA PHE A 240 22.94 5.94 8.05
C PHE A 240 23.47 7.02 7.12
N SER A 241 24.73 6.94 6.69
CA SER A 241 25.27 7.90 5.74
C SER A 241 24.52 7.87 4.41
N PHE A 242 24.57 8.97 3.67
CA PHE A 242 23.97 9.09 2.34
C PHE A 242 24.44 7.95 1.43
N ARG A 243 23.48 7.29 0.76
CA ARG A 243 23.68 6.12 -0.10
C ARG A 243 24.21 4.86 0.60
N SER A 244 24.17 4.79 1.93
CA SER A 244 24.40 3.52 2.64
C SER A 244 23.30 2.50 2.35
N LYS A 245 23.51 1.23 2.69
CA LYS A 245 22.47 0.20 2.52
C LYS A 245 21.18 0.53 3.28
N PRO A 246 21.19 0.96 4.56
CA PRO A 246 19.97 1.43 5.23
C PRO A 246 19.29 2.59 4.50
N TRP A 247 20.06 3.58 4.04
CA TRP A 247 19.52 4.69 3.27
C TRP A 247 18.79 4.23 2.01
N HIS A 248 19.36 3.28 1.24
CA HIS A 248 18.72 2.72 0.07
C HIS A 248 17.42 1.96 0.41
N ALA A 249 17.43 1.14 1.46
CA ALA A 249 16.24 0.43 1.92
C ALA A 249 15.11 1.39 2.32
N ILE A 250 15.43 2.44 3.08
CA ILE A 250 14.46 3.48 3.47
C ILE A 250 13.92 4.20 2.22
N ARG A 251 14.79 4.51 1.25
CA ARG A 251 14.39 5.18 0.00
C ARG A 251 13.39 4.37 -0.82
N THR A 252 13.35 3.05 -0.69
CA THR A 252 12.36 2.22 -1.40
C THR A 252 10.93 2.44 -0.89
N TYR A 253 10.79 2.84 0.38
CA TYR A 253 9.50 3.09 0.99
C TYR A 253 8.75 4.24 0.29
N ASN A 254 9.48 5.33 0.05
CA ASN A 254 9.03 6.43 -0.80
C ASN A 254 10.21 6.86 -1.68
N ARG A 255 10.13 6.64 -3.00
CA ARG A 255 11.24 6.79 -3.97
C ARG A 255 11.76 8.23 -4.10
N SER A 256 12.16 8.82 -2.96
CA SER A 256 12.63 10.19 -2.80
C SER A 256 13.86 10.24 -1.90
N ASP A 257 14.90 10.93 -2.36
CA ASP A 257 16.10 11.18 -1.55
C ASP A 257 15.77 12.07 -0.35
N HIS A 258 14.85 13.03 -0.52
CA HIS A 258 14.36 13.87 0.58
C HIS A 258 13.70 13.04 1.68
N TYR A 259 12.89 12.05 1.29
CA TYR A 259 12.26 11.13 2.24
C TYR A 259 13.29 10.36 3.06
N ALA A 260 14.21 9.67 2.40
CA ALA A 260 15.22 8.86 3.09
C ALA A 260 16.08 9.70 4.03
N ASN A 261 16.52 10.87 3.60
CA ASN A 261 17.28 11.79 4.44
C ASN A 261 16.45 12.27 5.65
N THR A 262 15.15 12.58 5.43
CA THR A 262 14.27 13.06 6.50
C THR A 262 13.97 11.96 7.53
N VAL A 263 13.75 10.72 7.10
CA VAL A 263 13.59 9.56 8.01
C VAL A 263 14.83 9.41 8.91
N ILE A 264 16.03 9.48 8.31
CA ILE A 264 17.29 9.34 9.05
C ILE A 264 17.51 10.51 10.01
N GLU A 265 17.27 11.74 9.60
CA GLU A 265 17.36 12.88 10.51
C GLU A 265 16.35 12.78 11.66
N PHE A 266 15.11 12.38 11.34
CA PHE A 266 14.09 12.20 12.35
C PHE A 266 14.47 11.10 13.35
N ARG A 267 14.95 9.95 12.88
CA ARG A 267 15.53 8.89 13.71
C ARG A 267 16.60 9.42 14.64
N ASN A 268 17.49 10.29 14.15
CA ASN A 268 18.59 10.84 14.96
C ASN A 268 18.07 11.79 16.05
N GLU A 269 17.07 12.61 15.75
CA GLU A 269 16.44 13.47 16.76
C GLU A 269 15.71 12.63 17.83
N LEU A 270 14.97 11.58 17.41
CA LEU A 270 14.35 10.63 18.34
C LEU A 270 15.41 9.96 19.26
N ALA A 271 16.54 9.53 18.69
CA ALA A 271 17.61 8.89 19.45
C ALA A 271 18.17 9.80 20.56
N LYS A 272 18.37 11.08 20.26
CA LYS A 272 18.83 12.08 21.26
C LYS A 272 17.82 12.19 22.40
N GLN A 273 16.53 12.36 22.09
CA GLN A 273 15.49 12.56 23.10
C GLN A 273 15.21 11.28 23.91
N VAL A 274 15.18 10.12 23.28
CA VAL A 274 15.03 8.83 23.96
C VAL A 274 16.19 8.59 24.92
N PHE A 275 17.43 8.89 24.52
CA PHE A 275 18.60 8.76 25.39
C PHE A 275 18.53 9.71 26.60
N LEU A 276 18.06 10.95 26.43
CA LEU A 276 17.90 11.92 27.50
C LEU A 276 16.77 11.55 28.48
N SER A 277 15.85 10.68 28.07
CA SER A 277 14.68 10.25 28.85
C SER A 277 14.89 8.91 29.59
N MET A 278 16.05 8.27 29.40
CA MET A 278 16.48 7.06 30.11
C MET A 278 17.26 7.38 31.37
#